data_b0e12b55d61653f9b3cf9d3c1fb04cd3
#
_entry.id   b0e12b55d61653f9b3cf9d3c1fb04cd3
#
_cell.length_a   1.000
_cell.length_b   1.000
_cell.length_c   1.000
_cell.angle_alpha   90.00
_cell.angle_beta   90.00
_cell.angle_gamma   90.00
#
_symmetry.space_group_name_H-M   'P 1'
#
loop_
_entity.id
_entity.type
_entity.pdbx_description
1 polymer ?
#
loop_
_entity_poly.entity_id
_entity_poly.type
_entity_poly.pdbx_seq_one_letter_code
_entity_poly.pdbx_strand_id
1 'polypeptide(L)'
;EKFISRLFIKEQYETKIGLILQGKCVSHEIDVLAKKDNLVSMVECKFHLGHDAASDVKIPMYILSRFNDLKEKKHKIFSNEDFVSKCYIVTNNRFTSDAINFAKCSDINLLSWDYPPVNNLKTKIDNYQLYPITCLTTLTLSEKEKLLVFEVILVSEIINNRLFLEKIGLSPD
;
A
#
# COMPACT_ATOMS: atom_id res chain seq x y z
N GLU A 1 -0.10 -4.87 -0.07
CA GLU A 1 -1.41 -4.22 0.04
C GLU A 1 -1.79 -3.96 1.51
N LYS A 2 -1.95 -5.01 2.37
CA LYS A 2 -2.32 -4.87 3.79
C LYS A 2 -1.39 -3.92 4.56
N PHE A 3 -0.06 -4.01 4.34
CA PHE A 3 0.91 -3.11 4.95
C PHE A 3 0.70 -1.64 4.53
N ILE A 4 0.48 -1.39 3.25
CA ILE A 4 0.22 -0.04 2.74
C ILE A 4 -1.11 0.50 3.25
N SER A 5 -2.13 -0.36 3.36
CA SER A 5 -3.38 0.01 4.03
C SER A 5 -3.13 0.48 5.47
N ARG A 6 -2.29 -0.22 6.27
CA ARG A 6 -1.92 0.22 7.64
C ARG A 6 -1.21 1.58 7.64
N LEU A 7 -0.34 1.83 6.64
CA LEU A 7 0.31 3.13 6.49
C LEU A 7 -0.71 4.26 6.28
N PHE A 8 -1.65 4.07 5.35
CA PHE A 8 -2.69 5.06 5.09
C PHE A 8 -3.63 5.26 6.29
N ILE A 9 -3.95 4.20 7.04
CA ILE A 9 -4.72 4.31 8.30
C ILE A 9 -3.96 5.19 9.33
N LYS A 10 -2.64 5.04 9.47
CA LYS A 10 -1.83 5.91 10.34
C LYS A 10 -1.85 7.37 9.88
N GLU A 11 -2.02 7.62 8.61
CA GLU A 11 -2.20 8.96 8.04
C GLU A 11 -3.66 9.43 8.07
N GLN A 12 -4.53 8.72 8.81
CA GLN A 12 -5.94 9.03 9.03
C GLN A 12 -6.82 8.89 7.78
N TYR A 13 -6.47 7.98 6.89
CA TYR A 13 -7.36 7.55 5.83
C TYR A 13 -8.23 6.36 6.30
N GLU A 14 -9.48 6.32 5.85
CA GLU A 14 -10.26 5.09 5.81
C GLU A 14 -9.80 4.27 4.60
N THR A 15 -9.61 2.95 4.74
CA THR A 15 -9.08 2.12 3.67
C THR A 15 -9.92 0.89 3.41
N LYS A 16 -9.92 0.44 2.14
CA LYS A 16 -10.41 -0.87 1.69
C LYS A 16 -9.37 -1.48 0.76
N ILE A 17 -9.23 -2.81 0.76
CA ILE A 17 -8.22 -3.55 -0.01
C ILE A 17 -8.89 -4.57 -0.93
N GLY A 18 -8.26 -4.83 -2.09
CA GLY A 18 -8.64 -5.88 -3.03
C GLY A 18 -10.03 -5.70 -3.64
N LEU A 19 -10.49 -4.46 -3.85
CA LEU A 19 -11.81 -4.23 -4.45
C LEU A 19 -11.74 -4.19 -5.97
N ILE A 20 -12.71 -4.85 -6.60
CA ILE A 20 -12.90 -4.77 -8.04
C ILE A 20 -13.88 -3.64 -8.35
N LEU A 21 -13.42 -2.65 -9.11
CA LEU A 21 -14.24 -1.53 -9.59
C LEU A 21 -14.46 -1.64 -11.09
N GLN A 22 -15.70 -1.41 -11.52
CA GLN A 22 -16.04 -1.34 -12.94
C GLN A 22 -15.67 0.02 -13.52
N GLY A 23 -14.64 0.08 -14.34
CA GLY A 23 -14.27 1.26 -15.11
C GLY A 23 -15.27 1.56 -16.25
N LYS A 24 -14.96 2.56 -17.06
CA LYS A 24 -15.71 2.91 -18.27
C LYS A 24 -15.63 1.76 -19.30
N CYS A 25 -14.45 1.19 -19.46
CA CYS A 25 -14.18 0.17 -20.45
C CYS A 25 -14.13 -1.24 -19.84
N VAL A 26 -13.38 -1.43 -18.73
CA VAL A 26 -13.13 -2.73 -18.11
C VAL A 26 -13.17 -2.67 -16.59
N SER A 27 -13.20 -3.83 -15.94
CA SER A 27 -13.06 -3.92 -14.48
C SER A 27 -11.60 -3.90 -14.09
N HIS A 28 -11.32 -3.26 -12.94
CA HIS A 28 -9.99 -3.16 -12.36
C HIS A 28 -10.01 -3.62 -10.90
N GLU A 29 -9.13 -4.52 -10.54
CA GLU A 29 -8.82 -4.82 -9.15
C GLU A 29 -7.89 -3.72 -8.62
N ILE A 30 -8.23 -3.12 -7.48
CA ILE A 30 -7.48 -2.04 -6.85
C ILE A 30 -6.91 -2.55 -5.54
N ASP A 31 -5.59 -2.49 -5.41
CA ASP A 31 -4.86 -3.00 -4.25
C ASP A 31 -5.32 -2.34 -2.96
N VAL A 32 -5.35 -0.99 -2.94
CA VAL A 32 -5.87 -0.22 -1.80
C VAL A 32 -6.67 0.98 -2.31
N LEU A 33 -7.86 1.16 -1.75
CA LEU A 33 -8.63 2.39 -1.86
C LEU A 33 -8.53 3.12 -0.52
N ALA A 34 -8.18 4.40 -0.55
CA ALA A 34 -7.98 5.22 0.64
C ALA A 34 -8.79 6.51 0.56
N LYS A 35 -9.63 6.77 1.57
CA LYS A 35 -10.49 7.97 1.65
C LYS A 35 -10.07 8.89 2.78
N LYS A 36 -9.89 10.15 2.46
CA LYS A 36 -9.66 11.24 3.42
C LYS A 36 -10.29 12.53 2.87
N ASP A 37 -10.96 13.30 3.72
CA ASP A 37 -11.57 14.60 3.37
C ASP A 37 -12.48 14.50 2.12
N ASN A 38 -13.27 13.44 2.01
CA ASN A 38 -14.13 13.10 0.88
C ASN A 38 -13.40 12.82 -0.45
N LEU A 39 -12.08 12.78 -0.47
CA LEU A 39 -11.28 12.38 -1.63
C LEU A 39 -10.94 10.90 -1.54
N VAL A 40 -11.25 10.16 -2.61
CA VAL A 40 -10.88 8.74 -2.72
C VAL A 40 -9.68 8.61 -3.63
N SER A 41 -8.68 7.92 -3.13
CA SER A 41 -7.43 7.61 -3.83
C SER A 41 -7.39 6.14 -4.18
N MET A 42 -7.04 5.80 -5.42
CA MET A 42 -6.54 4.46 -5.72
C MET A 42 -5.04 4.39 -5.42
N VAL A 43 -4.62 3.29 -4.86
CA VAL A 43 -3.22 3.02 -4.53
C VAL A 43 -2.83 1.68 -5.13
N GLU A 44 -1.86 1.68 -6.00
CA GLU A 44 -1.26 0.49 -6.60
C GLU A 44 0.05 0.15 -5.89
N CYS A 45 0.21 -1.09 -5.48
CA CYS A 45 1.36 -1.59 -4.74
C CYS A 45 2.25 -2.43 -5.65
N LYS A 46 3.47 -1.99 -5.91
CA LYS A 46 4.47 -2.73 -6.71
C LYS A 46 5.59 -3.24 -5.81
N PHE A 47 5.53 -4.52 -5.48
CA PHE A 47 6.55 -5.17 -4.66
C PHE A 47 7.61 -5.85 -5.55
N HIS A 48 8.87 -5.65 -5.23
CA HIS A 48 10.02 -6.27 -5.88
C HIS A 48 10.83 -7.08 -4.87
N LEU A 49 11.19 -8.32 -5.20
CA LEU A 49 12.01 -9.20 -4.35
C LEU A 49 13.49 -8.79 -4.30
N GLY A 50 13.99 -8.10 -5.33
CA GLY A 50 15.40 -7.67 -5.44
C GLY A 50 15.58 -6.17 -5.24
N HIS A 51 16.77 -5.77 -4.75
CA HIS A 51 17.10 -4.36 -4.52
C HIS A 51 17.47 -3.59 -5.79
N ASP A 52 17.80 -4.29 -6.88
CA ASP A 52 18.37 -3.68 -8.10
C ASP A 52 17.32 -3.31 -9.15
N ALA A 53 16.08 -3.73 -8.99
CA ALA A 53 15.00 -3.41 -9.92
C ALA A 53 14.38 -2.05 -9.61
N ALA A 54 14.46 -1.10 -10.54
CA ALA A 54 13.71 0.15 -10.46
C ALA A 54 12.42 0.05 -11.28
N SER A 55 11.33 0.62 -10.74
CA SER A 55 10.07 0.78 -11.47
C SER A 55 10.25 1.82 -12.56
N ASP A 56 10.17 1.40 -13.82
CA ASP A 56 10.33 2.25 -15.00
C ASP A 56 9.06 3.04 -15.34
N VAL A 57 9.14 3.87 -16.37
CA VAL A 57 8.05 4.75 -16.83
C VAL A 57 6.81 3.98 -17.31
N LYS A 58 6.94 2.71 -17.71
CA LYS A 58 5.79 1.88 -18.14
C LYS A 58 4.79 1.68 -17.01
N ILE A 59 5.28 1.60 -15.75
CA ILE A 59 4.41 1.43 -14.59
C ILE A 59 3.45 2.62 -14.44
N PRO A 60 3.89 3.88 -14.26
CA PRO A 60 2.96 4.99 -14.12
C PRO A 60 2.13 5.24 -15.38
N MET A 61 2.63 4.95 -16.59
CA MET A 61 1.82 5.03 -17.82
C MET A 61 0.66 4.02 -17.80
N TYR A 62 0.92 2.78 -17.43
CA TYR A 62 -0.11 1.75 -17.31
C TYR A 62 -1.15 2.11 -16.23
N ILE A 63 -0.69 2.54 -15.06
CA ILE A 63 -1.57 2.90 -13.95
C ILE A 63 -2.40 4.15 -14.27
N LEU A 64 -1.84 5.13 -15.01
CA LEU A 64 -2.61 6.28 -15.50
C LEU A 64 -3.79 5.84 -16.37
N SER A 65 -3.59 4.87 -17.25
CA SER A 65 -4.67 4.35 -18.11
C SER A 65 -5.79 3.72 -17.28
N ARG A 66 -5.45 2.94 -16.23
CA ARG A 66 -6.42 2.38 -15.29
C ARG A 66 -7.16 3.47 -14.51
N PHE A 67 -6.42 4.44 -13.99
CA PHE A 67 -7.00 5.57 -13.27
C PHE A 67 -7.97 6.38 -14.14
N ASN A 68 -7.61 6.65 -15.39
CA ASN A 68 -8.46 7.38 -16.33
C ASN A 68 -9.75 6.62 -16.65
N ASP A 69 -9.71 5.29 -16.68
CA ASP A 69 -10.91 4.45 -16.89
C ASP A 69 -11.86 4.48 -15.69
N LEU A 70 -11.35 4.75 -14.47
CA LEU A 70 -12.11 4.75 -13.22
C LEU A 70 -12.62 6.14 -12.80
N LYS A 71 -11.83 7.20 -12.98
CA LYS A 71 -12.01 8.50 -12.33
C LYS A 71 -13.32 9.23 -12.69
N GLU A 72 -13.88 8.94 -13.86
CA GLU A 72 -15.10 9.61 -14.36
C GLU A 72 -16.39 8.89 -13.92
N LYS A 73 -16.28 7.74 -13.27
CA LYS A 73 -17.42 6.95 -12.84
C LYS A 73 -17.69 7.10 -11.33
N LYS A 74 -18.94 7.00 -10.98
CA LYS A 74 -19.38 6.85 -9.58
C LYS A 74 -19.21 5.40 -9.15
N HIS A 75 -18.71 5.20 -7.96
CA HIS A 75 -18.48 3.90 -7.35
C HIS A 75 -19.11 3.82 -5.98
N LYS A 76 -19.55 2.61 -5.57
CA LYS A 76 -19.94 2.31 -4.19
C LYS A 76 -18.75 1.78 -3.43
N ILE A 77 -17.96 2.65 -2.81
CA ILE A 77 -16.75 2.30 -2.09
C ILE A 77 -16.94 2.55 -0.60
N PHE A 78 -16.89 3.78 -0.17
CA PHE A 78 -17.10 4.23 1.22
C PHE A 78 -18.48 4.85 1.40
N SER A 79 -19.07 5.35 0.32
CA SER A 79 -20.41 5.90 0.22
C SER A 79 -21.10 5.36 -1.03
N ASN A 80 -22.36 5.79 -1.27
CA ASN A 80 -23.10 5.37 -2.46
C ASN A 80 -22.58 6.04 -3.75
N GLU A 81 -21.85 7.16 -3.63
CA GLU A 81 -21.39 7.96 -4.76
C GLU A 81 -19.98 8.50 -4.53
N ASP A 82 -18.98 7.62 -4.61
CA ASP A 82 -17.58 8.01 -4.54
C ASP A 82 -16.98 8.13 -5.95
N PHE A 83 -16.10 9.12 -6.15
CA PHE A 83 -15.25 9.24 -7.33
C PHE A 83 -13.81 8.98 -6.93
N VAL A 84 -13.10 8.15 -7.71
CA VAL A 84 -11.65 7.99 -7.55
C VAL A 84 -10.95 9.22 -8.12
N SER A 85 -10.44 10.09 -7.25
CA SER A 85 -9.94 11.43 -7.60
C SER A 85 -8.43 11.56 -7.54
N LYS A 86 -7.72 10.63 -6.89
CA LYS A 86 -6.25 10.61 -6.78
C LYS A 86 -5.70 9.23 -7.10
N CYS A 87 -4.45 9.22 -7.57
CA CYS A 87 -3.73 8.00 -7.88
C CYS A 87 -2.37 7.99 -7.16
N TYR A 88 -2.07 6.88 -6.49
CA TYR A 88 -0.79 6.60 -5.84
C TYR A 88 -0.19 5.33 -6.41
N ILE A 89 1.14 5.32 -6.57
CA ILE A 89 1.91 4.11 -6.83
C ILE A 89 2.94 3.98 -5.72
N VAL A 90 2.90 2.85 -5.03
CA VAL A 90 3.79 2.59 -3.90
C VAL A 90 4.68 1.40 -4.22
N THR A 91 5.99 1.54 -3.99
CA THR A 91 6.95 0.45 -4.17
C THR A 91 7.95 0.38 -3.02
N ASN A 92 8.41 -0.83 -2.71
CA ASN A 92 9.51 -1.06 -1.77
C ASN A 92 10.90 -0.81 -2.38
N ASN A 93 10.97 -0.47 -3.66
CA ASN A 93 12.21 -0.21 -4.40
C ASN A 93 12.30 1.28 -4.81
N ARG A 94 12.86 1.58 -5.95
CA ARG A 94 13.06 2.93 -6.51
C ARG A 94 12.23 3.14 -7.77
N PHE A 95 12.05 4.39 -8.15
CA PHE A 95 11.54 4.79 -9.46
C PHE A 95 12.69 5.34 -10.31
N THR A 96 12.65 5.10 -11.61
CA THR A 96 13.55 5.78 -12.55
C THR A 96 13.22 7.27 -12.64
N SER A 97 14.17 8.09 -13.09
CA SER A 97 13.94 9.52 -13.34
C SER A 97 12.77 9.77 -14.29
N ASP A 98 12.66 8.96 -15.34
CA ASP A 98 11.56 9.08 -16.31
C ASP A 98 10.20 8.74 -15.68
N ALA A 99 10.14 7.72 -14.80
CA ALA A 99 8.92 7.41 -14.06
C ALA A 99 8.50 8.56 -13.15
N ILE A 100 9.46 9.19 -12.46
CA ILE A 100 9.20 10.35 -11.58
C ILE A 100 8.72 11.55 -12.41
N ASN A 101 9.38 11.85 -13.51
CA ASN A 101 9.03 12.98 -14.37
C ASN A 101 7.63 12.79 -14.98
N PHE A 102 7.35 11.59 -15.50
CA PHE A 102 6.03 11.28 -16.04
C PHE A 102 4.93 11.38 -14.98
N ALA A 103 5.15 10.83 -13.81
CA ALA A 103 4.17 10.88 -12.71
C ALA A 103 3.85 12.33 -12.29
N LYS A 104 4.87 13.19 -12.20
CA LYS A 104 4.69 14.62 -11.92
C LYS A 104 3.84 15.30 -12.99
N CYS A 105 4.09 15.04 -14.27
CA CYS A 105 3.31 15.62 -15.38
C CYS A 105 1.87 15.12 -15.41
N SER A 106 1.61 13.92 -14.86
CA SER A 106 0.31 13.23 -14.92
C SER A 106 -0.46 13.28 -13.60
N ASP A 107 0.00 14.05 -12.61
CA ASP A 107 -0.57 14.17 -11.26
C ASP A 107 -0.74 12.82 -10.55
N ILE A 108 0.24 11.91 -10.74
CA ILE A 108 0.34 10.64 -10.04
C ILE A 108 1.28 10.81 -8.85
N ASN A 109 0.83 10.40 -7.67
CA ASN A 109 1.64 10.42 -6.46
C ASN A 109 2.51 9.16 -6.39
N LEU A 110 3.82 9.33 -6.31
CA LEU A 110 4.75 8.22 -6.13
C LEU A 110 5.25 8.16 -4.70
N LEU A 111 5.30 6.96 -4.14
CA LEU A 111 5.91 6.67 -2.85
C LEU A 111 6.82 5.46 -2.99
N SER A 112 8.12 5.66 -2.76
CA SER A 112 9.10 4.57 -2.75
C SER A 112 9.96 4.60 -1.50
N TRP A 113 10.91 3.65 -1.42
CA TRP A 113 11.82 3.59 -0.28
C TRP A 113 12.55 4.90 -0.03
N ASP A 114 12.92 5.62 -1.09
CA ASP A 114 13.72 6.84 -1.09
C ASP A 114 13.03 8.06 -1.76
N TYR A 115 11.79 7.90 -2.22
CA TYR A 115 11.04 8.97 -2.88
C TYR A 115 9.62 9.11 -2.32
N PRO A 116 9.13 10.36 -2.14
CA PRO A 116 9.81 11.63 -2.33
C PRO A 116 11.01 11.80 -1.37
N PRO A 117 11.94 12.74 -1.62
CA PRO A 117 13.13 12.92 -0.76
C PRO A 117 12.81 13.15 0.72
N VAL A 118 11.68 13.80 0.97
CA VAL A 118 11.11 13.99 2.31
C VAL A 118 9.81 13.19 2.39
N ASN A 119 9.56 12.51 3.51
CA ASN A 119 8.37 11.66 3.72
C ASN A 119 8.26 10.46 2.76
N ASN A 120 9.40 9.87 2.38
CA ASN A 120 9.45 8.60 1.67
C ASN A 120 8.97 7.42 2.53
N LEU A 121 8.86 6.25 1.92
CA LEU A 121 8.34 5.06 2.59
C LEU A 121 9.17 4.70 3.83
N LYS A 122 10.51 4.76 3.75
CA LYS A 122 11.42 4.51 4.89
C LYS A 122 11.11 5.47 6.05
N THR A 123 11.09 6.78 5.78
CA THR A 123 10.80 7.80 6.80
C THR A 123 9.41 7.62 7.44
N LYS A 124 8.41 7.24 6.63
CA LYS A 124 7.06 6.98 7.15
C LYS A 124 7.03 5.75 8.06
N ILE A 125 7.73 4.67 7.68
CA ILE A 125 7.86 3.45 8.50
C ILE A 125 8.47 3.80 9.86
N ASP A 126 9.56 4.56 9.87
CA ASP A 126 10.26 4.95 11.09
C ASP A 126 9.40 5.87 11.97
N ASN A 127 8.81 6.91 11.39
CA ASN A 127 8.00 7.89 12.12
C ASN A 127 6.73 7.28 12.74
N TYR A 128 6.08 6.33 12.04
CA TYR A 128 4.86 5.67 12.51
C TYR A 128 5.12 4.34 13.21
N GLN A 129 6.39 3.91 13.32
CA GLN A 129 6.80 2.61 13.89
C GLN A 129 6.10 1.42 13.22
N LEU A 130 5.96 1.48 11.89
CA LEU A 130 5.27 0.47 11.09
C LEU A 130 6.22 -0.65 10.66
N TYR A 131 6.92 -1.27 11.61
CA TYR A 131 7.83 -2.37 11.30
C TYR A 131 7.05 -3.65 11.01
N PRO A 132 7.16 -4.24 9.80
CA PRO A 132 6.48 -5.48 9.49
C PRO A 132 7.09 -6.66 10.23
N ILE A 133 6.28 -7.67 10.59
CA ILE A 133 6.77 -8.89 11.27
C ILE A 133 7.83 -9.65 10.44
N THR A 134 7.84 -9.42 9.12
CA THR A 134 8.82 -10.04 8.22
C THR A 134 10.25 -9.59 8.47
N CYS A 135 10.48 -8.44 9.09
CA CYS A 135 11.82 -7.96 9.45
C CYS A 135 12.37 -8.58 10.75
N LEU A 136 11.55 -9.28 11.54
CA LEU A 136 12.01 -9.96 12.74
C LEU A 136 12.90 -11.16 12.37
N THR A 137 14.14 -11.15 12.82
CA THR A 137 15.10 -12.25 12.58
C THR A 137 14.94 -13.41 13.56
N THR A 138 14.27 -13.17 14.68
CA THR A 138 14.03 -14.17 15.74
C THR A 138 12.90 -15.14 15.43
N LEU A 139 12.00 -14.79 14.50
CA LEU A 139 10.91 -15.65 14.05
C LEU A 139 11.30 -16.42 12.80
N THR A 140 10.96 -17.71 12.79
CA THR A 140 11.09 -18.55 11.59
C THR A 140 10.09 -18.15 10.50
N LEU A 141 10.31 -18.59 9.27
CA LEU A 141 9.39 -18.33 8.16
C LEU A 141 7.98 -18.89 8.47
N SER A 142 7.89 -20.10 8.99
CA SER A 142 6.63 -20.75 9.35
C SER A 142 5.85 -19.98 10.42
N GLU A 143 6.54 -19.44 11.43
CA GLU A 143 5.90 -18.61 12.46
C GLU A 143 5.37 -17.29 11.89
N LYS A 144 6.13 -16.63 11.02
CA LYS A 144 5.68 -15.44 10.29
C LYS A 144 4.45 -15.72 9.42
N GLU A 145 4.45 -16.83 8.69
CA GLU A 145 3.29 -17.27 7.89
C GLU A 145 2.05 -17.49 8.75
N LYS A 146 2.19 -18.17 9.91
CA LYS A 146 1.07 -18.32 10.85
C LYS A 146 0.53 -16.99 11.36
N LEU A 147 1.41 -16.03 11.70
CA LEU A 147 1.00 -14.69 12.12
C LEU A 147 0.24 -13.97 11.00
N LEU A 148 0.71 -14.08 9.75
CA LEU A 148 0.03 -13.50 8.59
C LEU A 148 -1.35 -14.09 8.35
N VAL A 149 -1.56 -15.38 8.65
CA VAL A 149 -2.90 -16.02 8.61
C VAL A 149 -3.85 -15.38 9.63
N PHE A 150 -3.33 -14.98 10.80
CA PHE A 150 -4.09 -14.20 11.80
C PHE A 150 -4.16 -12.70 11.49
N GLU A 151 -3.77 -12.29 10.27
CA GLU A 151 -3.73 -10.89 9.84
C GLU A 151 -2.80 -9.98 10.66
N VAL A 152 -1.90 -10.56 11.43
CA VAL A 152 -0.84 -9.83 12.14
C VAL A 152 0.26 -9.49 11.15
N ILE A 153 0.43 -8.20 10.88
CA ILE A 153 1.35 -7.70 9.85
C ILE A 153 2.49 -6.90 10.49
N LEU A 154 2.19 -6.21 11.59
CA LEU A 154 3.11 -5.30 12.26
C LEU A 154 3.63 -5.87 13.58
N VAL A 155 4.88 -5.55 13.90
CA VAL A 155 5.49 -5.89 15.20
C VAL A 155 4.69 -5.30 16.36
N SER A 156 4.18 -4.09 16.21
CA SER A 156 3.34 -3.43 17.21
C SER A 156 2.05 -4.20 17.52
N GLU A 157 1.49 -4.94 16.56
CA GLU A 157 0.30 -5.76 16.78
C GLU A 157 0.59 -6.94 17.73
N ILE A 158 1.80 -7.52 17.66
CA ILE A 158 2.25 -8.55 18.59
C ILE A 158 2.48 -7.96 19.99
N ILE A 159 3.17 -6.80 20.06
CA ILE A 159 3.45 -6.12 21.33
C ILE A 159 2.16 -5.79 22.08
N ASN A 160 1.15 -5.30 21.34
CA ASN A 160 -0.15 -4.94 21.91
C ASN A 160 -1.00 -6.15 22.31
N ASN A 161 -0.78 -7.31 21.70
CA ASN A 161 -1.52 -8.53 21.98
C ASN A 161 -0.61 -9.77 21.87
N ARG A 162 0.04 -10.12 22.96
CA ARG A 162 0.98 -11.26 23.03
C ARG A 162 0.30 -12.63 22.84
N LEU A 163 -1.02 -12.73 22.96
CA LEU A 163 -1.77 -13.96 22.68
C LEU A 163 -1.56 -14.49 21.26
N PHE A 164 -1.13 -13.64 20.32
CA PHE A 164 -0.75 -14.10 18.99
C PHE A 164 0.48 -15.02 19.00
N LEU A 165 1.43 -14.83 19.93
CA LEU A 165 2.59 -15.71 20.08
C LEU A 165 2.14 -17.08 20.57
N GLU A 166 1.26 -17.16 21.56
CA GLU A 166 0.69 -18.42 22.05
C GLU A 166 -0.04 -19.18 20.93
N LYS A 167 -0.83 -18.48 20.12
CA LYS A 167 -1.56 -19.08 18.98
C LYS A 167 -0.65 -19.73 17.93
N ILE A 168 0.59 -19.29 17.82
CA ILE A 168 1.57 -19.90 16.91
C ILE A 168 2.50 -20.90 17.59
N GLY A 169 2.31 -21.13 18.91
CA GLY A 169 3.05 -22.11 19.71
C GLY A 169 4.32 -21.56 20.36
N LEU A 170 4.44 -20.25 20.52
CA LEU A 170 5.54 -19.60 21.24
C LEU A 170 5.10 -19.19 22.63
N SER A 171 6.04 -19.25 23.61
CA SER A 171 5.84 -18.66 24.93
C SER A 171 5.85 -17.13 24.83
N PRO A 172 4.97 -16.42 25.55
CA PRO A 172 4.97 -14.97 25.59
C PRO A 172 6.06 -14.35 26.47
N ASP A 173 6.92 -15.20 27.09
CA ASP A 173 8.02 -14.79 27.96
C ASP A 173 9.23 -14.24 27.21
#